data_9187f0f407f33ab08bbaa619cd0473d4
#
_entry.id   9187f0f407f33ab08bbaa619cd0473d4
#
_cell.length_a   1.000
_cell.length_b   1.000
_cell.length_c   1.000
_cell.angle_alpha   90.00
_cell.angle_beta   90.00
_cell.angle_gamma   90.00
#
_symmetry.space_group_name_H-M   'P 1'
#
loop_
_entity.id
_entity.type
_entity.pdbx_description
1 polymer ?
#
loop_
_entity_poly.entity_id
_entity_poly.type
_entity_poly.pdbx_seq_one_letter_code
_entity_poly.pdbx_strand_id
1 'polypeptide(L)'
;MSPHFGMMDEAAMSREEALLMRAKLHWRCGVRRMRENKAAAGLATLYDALLSAMRWYILSNLGGEVGDGAVEKMENERYVFSVLRRHGLLDDSLDLRLVEDVVDRSLQEEDVGAEQDRVMAQMEAFLRRLGMLPFDEAELPPEDPRTF
;
A
#
# COMPACT_ATOMS: atom_id res chain seq x y z
N MET A 1 1.88 -15.99 8.65
CA MET A 1 2.59 -14.89 7.98
C MET A 1 2.53 -15.06 6.47
N SER A 2 2.24 -13.98 5.77
CA SER A 2 2.24 -13.97 4.31
C SER A 2 3.64 -14.26 3.77
N PRO A 3 3.80 -14.92 2.60
CA PRO A 3 5.11 -15.10 1.97
C PRO A 3 5.90 -13.81 1.78
N HIS A 4 5.22 -12.67 1.61
CA HIS A 4 5.90 -11.37 1.46
C HIS A 4 6.67 -10.97 2.71
N PHE A 5 6.29 -11.51 3.85
CA PHE A 5 6.87 -11.17 5.14
C PHE A 5 7.83 -12.24 5.64
N GLY A 6 8.14 -13.22 4.80
CA GLY A 6 9.03 -14.30 5.21
C GLY A 6 10.39 -13.84 5.75
N MET A 7 10.82 -12.64 5.34
CA MET A 7 12.09 -12.03 5.75
C MET A 7 11.90 -10.94 6.81
N MET A 8 10.70 -10.77 7.35
CA MET A 8 10.35 -9.71 8.27
C MET A 8 9.89 -10.29 9.60
N ASP A 9 10.49 -9.82 10.68
CA ASP A 9 10.07 -10.21 12.04
C ASP A 9 9.18 -9.09 12.61
N GLU A 10 7.87 -9.21 12.41
CA GLU A 10 6.90 -8.23 12.88
C GLU A 10 6.88 -8.13 14.42
N ALA A 11 7.19 -9.22 15.12
CA ALA A 11 7.18 -9.22 16.57
C ALA A 11 8.28 -8.35 17.18
N ALA A 12 9.37 -8.12 16.43
CA ALA A 12 10.49 -7.29 16.85
C ALA A 12 10.30 -5.80 16.50
N MET A 13 9.19 -5.45 15.83
CA MET A 13 8.92 -4.10 15.32
C MET A 13 7.79 -3.43 16.07
N SER A 14 7.83 -2.09 16.16
CA SER A 14 6.65 -1.33 16.54
C SER A 14 5.59 -1.49 15.45
N ARG A 15 4.35 -1.12 15.74
CA ARG A 15 3.27 -1.21 14.75
C ARG A 15 3.54 -0.33 13.54
N GLU A 16 4.03 0.90 13.78
CA GLU A 16 4.37 1.83 12.70
C GLU A 16 5.50 1.28 11.83
N GLU A 17 6.55 0.74 12.47
CA GLU A 17 7.66 0.13 11.73
C GLU A 17 7.21 -1.04 10.87
N ALA A 18 6.34 -1.90 11.42
CA ALA A 18 5.80 -3.05 10.70
C ALA A 18 4.97 -2.61 9.49
N LEU A 19 4.12 -1.59 9.67
CA LEU A 19 3.30 -1.07 8.57
C LEU A 19 4.15 -0.45 7.47
N LEU A 20 5.18 0.32 7.83
CA LEU A 20 6.07 0.92 6.85
C LEU A 20 6.86 -0.16 6.09
N MET A 21 7.38 -1.14 6.80
CA MET A 21 8.10 -2.25 6.16
C MET A 21 7.18 -3.02 5.22
N ARG A 22 5.96 -3.31 5.66
CA ARG A 22 4.96 -3.98 4.83
C ARG A 22 4.68 -3.17 3.56
N ALA A 23 4.50 -1.86 3.69
CA ALA A 23 4.26 -1.00 2.54
C ALA A 23 5.40 -1.08 1.52
N LYS A 24 6.63 -0.99 1.99
CA LYS A 24 7.81 -1.05 1.12
C LYS A 24 7.97 -2.41 0.44
N LEU A 25 7.81 -3.49 1.20
CA LEU A 25 7.93 -4.84 0.66
C LEU A 25 6.85 -5.14 -0.37
N HIS A 26 5.61 -4.75 -0.09
CA HIS A 26 4.51 -4.95 -1.03
C HIS A 26 4.64 -4.07 -2.26
N TRP A 27 5.12 -2.84 -2.10
CA TRP A 27 5.38 -1.97 -3.27
C TRP A 27 6.42 -2.61 -4.19
N ARG A 28 7.55 -3.04 -3.63
CA ARG A 28 8.60 -3.71 -4.40
C ARG A 28 8.08 -4.95 -5.12
N CYS A 29 7.36 -5.80 -4.39
CA CYS A 29 6.79 -7.04 -4.93
C CYS A 29 5.75 -6.73 -6.01
N GLY A 30 4.87 -5.78 -5.78
CA GLY A 30 3.82 -5.41 -6.73
C GLY A 30 4.39 -4.87 -8.04
N VAL A 31 5.38 -3.98 -7.97
CA VAL A 31 6.06 -3.45 -9.15
C VAL A 31 6.70 -4.58 -9.96
N ARG A 32 7.36 -5.51 -9.29
CA ARG A 32 7.96 -6.67 -9.97
C ARG A 32 6.90 -7.50 -10.69
N ARG A 33 5.79 -7.79 -10.01
CA ARG A 33 4.69 -8.57 -10.60
C ARG A 33 4.10 -7.87 -11.82
N MET A 34 3.97 -6.54 -11.78
CA MET A 34 3.51 -5.78 -12.94
C MET A 34 4.48 -5.92 -14.13
N ARG A 35 5.78 -5.87 -13.85
CA ARG A 35 6.79 -6.07 -14.89
C ARG A 35 6.77 -7.47 -15.50
N GLU A 36 6.30 -8.44 -14.74
CA GLU A 36 6.15 -9.83 -15.17
C GLU A 36 4.79 -10.09 -15.82
N ASN A 37 4.00 -9.05 -16.08
CA ASN A 37 2.65 -9.14 -16.66
C ASN A 37 1.66 -9.93 -15.81
N LYS A 38 1.85 -9.90 -14.49
CA LYS A 38 0.95 -10.52 -13.52
C LYS A 38 0.04 -9.44 -12.94
N ALA A 39 -0.83 -8.87 -13.77
CA ALA A 39 -1.60 -7.67 -13.43
C ALA A 39 -2.48 -7.86 -12.18
N ALA A 40 -3.22 -8.96 -12.10
CA ALA A 40 -4.11 -9.18 -10.96
C ALA A 40 -3.33 -9.25 -9.64
N ALA A 41 -2.28 -10.07 -9.59
CA ALA A 41 -1.46 -10.21 -8.40
C ALA A 41 -0.70 -8.91 -8.10
N GLY A 42 -0.19 -8.24 -9.14
CA GLY A 42 0.55 -7.00 -8.98
C GLY A 42 -0.30 -5.86 -8.44
N LEU A 43 -1.47 -5.63 -9.03
CA LEU A 43 -2.37 -4.55 -8.61
C LEU A 43 -2.90 -4.78 -7.20
N ALA A 44 -3.26 -6.01 -6.86
CA ALA A 44 -3.70 -6.34 -5.49
C ALA A 44 -2.58 -6.08 -4.47
N THR A 45 -1.36 -6.43 -4.80
CA THR A 45 -0.19 -6.22 -3.94
C THR A 45 0.10 -4.72 -3.79
N LEU A 46 0.03 -3.96 -4.88
CA LEU A 46 0.21 -2.50 -4.82
C LEU A 46 -0.88 -1.82 -3.99
N TYR A 47 -2.12 -2.30 -4.09
CA TYR A 47 -3.21 -1.78 -3.28
C TYR A 47 -2.96 -2.01 -1.79
N ASP A 48 -2.45 -3.20 -1.42
CA ASP A 48 -2.08 -3.49 -0.04
C ASP A 48 -0.95 -2.57 0.44
N ALA A 49 0.02 -2.30 -0.42
CA ALA A 49 1.10 -1.34 -0.12
C ALA A 49 0.53 0.05 0.16
N LEU A 50 -0.43 0.49 -0.65
CA LEU A 50 -1.09 1.78 -0.50
C LEU A 50 -1.79 1.88 0.87
N LEU A 51 -2.58 0.87 1.23
CA LEU A 51 -3.29 0.85 2.51
C LEU A 51 -2.34 0.81 3.70
N SER A 52 -1.29 0.00 3.62
CA SER A 52 -0.29 -0.10 4.68
C SER A 52 0.42 1.23 4.90
N ALA A 53 0.75 1.93 3.82
CA ALA A 53 1.39 3.26 3.89
C ALA A 53 0.45 4.30 4.51
N MET A 54 -0.84 4.27 4.14
CA MET A 54 -1.84 5.16 4.72
C MET A 54 -1.95 4.96 6.23
N ARG A 55 -2.04 3.71 6.66
CA ARG A 55 -2.12 3.36 8.09
C ARG A 55 -0.86 3.79 8.83
N TRP A 56 0.30 3.54 8.24
CA TRP A 56 1.58 3.99 8.80
C TRP A 56 1.60 5.50 9.00
N TYR A 57 1.20 6.25 7.98
CA TYR A 57 1.23 7.71 8.05
C TYR A 57 0.32 8.23 9.16
N ILE A 58 -0.88 7.69 9.26
CA ILE A 58 -1.84 8.11 10.30
C ILE A 58 -1.28 7.84 11.69
N LEU A 59 -0.77 6.63 11.93
CA LEU A 59 -0.25 6.28 13.26
C LEU A 59 1.00 7.08 13.61
N SER A 60 1.84 7.36 12.64
CA SER A 60 3.10 8.07 12.87
C SER A 60 2.95 9.57 12.99
N ASN A 61 1.99 10.18 12.28
CA ASN A 61 1.88 11.63 12.16
C ASN A 61 0.55 12.20 12.67
N LEU A 62 -0.50 11.38 12.76
CA LEU A 62 -1.84 11.81 13.11
C LEU A 62 -2.40 11.03 14.32
N GLY A 63 -1.51 10.51 15.17
CA GLY A 63 -1.89 9.66 16.29
C GLY A 63 -2.86 10.33 17.26
N GLY A 64 -2.73 11.65 17.48
CA GLY A 64 -3.65 12.40 18.32
C GLY A 64 -5.07 12.49 17.75
N GLU A 65 -5.21 12.43 16.45
CA GLU A 65 -6.50 12.43 15.75
C GLU A 65 -7.26 11.13 15.99
N VAL A 66 -6.54 10.01 15.98
CA VAL A 66 -7.16 8.68 16.09
C VAL A 66 -7.47 8.30 17.53
N GLY A 67 -6.59 8.65 18.47
CA GLY A 67 -6.79 8.41 19.91
C GLY A 67 -6.88 6.94 20.28
N ASP A 68 -7.67 6.66 21.31
CA ASP A 68 -7.88 5.29 21.81
C ASP A 68 -8.60 4.43 20.76
N GLY A 69 -8.23 3.16 20.68
CA GLY A 69 -8.80 2.26 19.68
C GLY A 69 -8.25 2.44 18.28
N ALA A 70 -7.09 3.07 18.16
CA ALA A 70 -6.45 3.34 16.88
C ALA A 70 -6.25 2.09 16.04
N VAL A 71 -5.85 0.99 16.67
CA VAL A 71 -5.60 -0.28 15.98
C VAL A 71 -6.87 -0.79 15.29
N GLU A 72 -7.98 -0.82 16.02
CA GLU A 72 -9.26 -1.31 15.51
C GLU A 72 -9.81 -0.37 14.43
N LYS A 73 -9.66 0.93 14.62
CA LYS A 73 -10.12 1.93 13.64
C LYS A 73 -9.35 1.80 12.32
N MET A 74 -8.04 1.50 12.39
CA MET A 74 -7.21 1.38 11.20
C MET A 74 -7.57 0.16 10.35
N GLU A 75 -8.30 -0.80 10.87
CA GLU A 75 -8.78 -1.93 10.08
C GLU A 75 -9.90 -1.53 9.11
N ASN A 76 -10.56 -0.43 9.36
CA ASN A 76 -11.62 0.08 8.49
C ASN A 76 -11.03 1.03 7.44
N GLU A 77 -11.02 0.59 6.19
CA GLU A 77 -10.45 1.37 5.08
C GLU A 77 -11.14 2.73 4.91
N ARG A 78 -12.46 2.78 5.05
CA ARG A 78 -13.21 4.03 4.88
C ARG A 78 -12.84 5.05 5.96
N TYR A 79 -12.57 4.57 7.16
CA TYR A 79 -12.08 5.43 8.24
C TYR A 79 -10.70 5.99 7.90
N VAL A 80 -9.80 5.13 7.40
CA VAL A 80 -8.45 5.54 6.95
C VAL A 80 -8.56 6.64 5.89
N PHE A 81 -9.40 6.44 4.88
CA PHE A 81 -9.59 7.42 3.81
C PHE A 81 -10.16 8.73 4.36
N SER A 82 -11.12 8.67 5.27
CA SER A 82 -11.74 9.86 5.82
C SER A 82 -10.75 10.71 6.61
N VAL A 83 -9.88 10.08 7.38
CA VAL A 83 -8.84 10.79 8.14
C VAL A 83 -7.90 11.53 7.20
N LEU A 84 -7.43 10.85 6.17
CA LEU A 84 -6.50 11.45 5.20
C LEU A 84 -7.16 12.59 4.41
N ARG A 85 -8.45 12.46 4.09
CA ARG A 85 -9.18 13.54 3.41
C ARG A 85 -9.32 14.76 4.29
N ARG A 86 -9.64 14.59 5.57
CA ARG A 86 -9.78 15.71 6.51
C ARG A 86 -8.47 16.49 6.66
N HIS A 87 -7.35 15.81 6.51
CA HIS A 87 -6.02 16.43 6.62
C HIS A 87 -5.45 16.89 5.28
N GLY A 88 -6.24 16.84 4.22
CA GLY A 88 -5.82 17.33 2.90
C GLY A 88 -4.79 16.48 2.18
N LEU A 89 -4.55 15.25 2.66
CA LEU A 89 -3.58 14.35 2.07
C LEU A 89 -4.19 13.52 0.95
N LEU A 90 -5.47 13.18 1.07
CA LEU A 90 -6.19 12.42 0.07
C LEU A 90 -7.15 13.37 -0.64
N ASP A 91 -6.97 13.52 -1.95
CA ASP A 91 -7.80 14.37 -2.81
C ASP A 91 -8.03 13.66 -4.16
N ASP A 92 -8.55 14.38 -5.14
CA ASP A 92 -8.90 13.81 -6.44
C ASP A 92 -7.69 13.35 -7.26
N SER A 93 -6.46 13.67 -6.84
CA SER A 93 -5.26 13.20 -7.52
C SER A 93 -5.04 11.70 -7.35
N LEU A 94 -5.66 11.10 -6.33
CA LEU A 94 -5.74 9.65 -6.18
C LEU A 94 -7.22 9.26 -6.26
N ASP A 95 -7.63 8.76 -7.42
CA ASP A 95 -9.01 8.33 -7.66
C ASP A 95 -9.21 6.92 -7.11
N LEU A 96 -9.64 6.83 -5.85
CA LEU A 96 -9.82 5.53 -5.18
C LEU A 96 -10.87 4.65 -5.84
N ARG A 97 -11.91 5.25 -6.43
CA ARG A 97 -12.92 4.46 -7.15
C ARG A 97 -12.33 3.77 -8.35
N LEU A 98 -11.49 4.49 -9.09
CA LEU A 98 -10.78 3.92 -10.22
C LEU A 98 -9.81 2.83 -9.77
N VAL A 99 -9.04 3.08 -8.71
CA VAL A 99 -8.10 2.10 -8.17
C VAL A 99 -8.83 0.82 -7.79
N GLU A 100 -9.89 0.92 -6.99
CA GLU A 100 -10.67 -0.24 -6.54
C GLU A 100 -11.30 -0.98 -7.71
N ASP A 101 -11.85 -0.25 -8.68
CA ASP A 101 -12.47 -0.83 -9.87
C ASP A 101 -11.45 -1.60 -10.71
N VAL A 102 -10.28 -1.02 -10.93
CA VAL A 102 -9.22 -1.67 -11.71
C VAL A 102 -8.71 -2.92 -11.02
N VAL A 103 -8.51 -2.86 -9.69
CA VAL A 103 -8.12 -4.05 -8.91
C VAL A 103 -9.17 -5.14 -9.04
N ASP A 104 -10.44 -4.82 -8.84
CA ASP A 104 -11.53 -5.79 -8.90
C ASP A 104 -11.66 -6.43 -10.28
N ARG A 105 -11.60 -5.62 -11.34
CA ARG A 105 -11.69 -6.13 -12.71
C ARG A 105 -10.51 -7.03 -13.05
N SER A 106 -9.31 -6.66 -12.60
CA SER A 106 -8.12 -7.50 -12.85
C SER A 106 -8.22 -8.84 -12.14
N LEU A 107 -8.81 -8.87 -10.95
CA LEU A 107 -9.05 -10.12 -10.21
C LEU A 107 -10.10 -11.01 -10.91
N GLN A 108 -10.96 -10.41 -11.72
CA GLN A 108 -11.93 -11.13 -12.56
C GLN A 108 -11.37 -11.45 -13.95
N GLU A 109 -10.06 -11.29 -14.13
CA GLU A 109 -9.35 -11.59 -15.37
C GLU A 109 -9.74 -10.67 -16.53
N GLU A 110 -10.30 -9.50 -16.26
CA GLU A 110 -10.55 -8.49 -17.28
C GLU A 110 -9.27 -7.75 -17.65
N ASP A 111 -9.19 -7.32 -18.91
CA ASP A 111 -8.08 -6.52 -19.38
C ASP A 111 -8.21 -5.09 -18.85
N VAL A 112 -7.26 -4.66 -18.03
CA VAL A 112 -7.23 -3.32 -17.44
C VAL A 112 -6.04 -2.48 -17.97
N GLY A 113 -5.44 -2.93 -19.08
CA GLY A 113 -4.23 -2.30 -19.60
C GLY A 113 -4.38 -0.79 -19.87
N ALA A 114 -5.58 -0.35 -20.26
CA ALA A 114 -5.82 1.07 -20.53
C ALA A 114 -5.76 1.95 -19.28
N GLU A 115 -6.17 1.43 -18.12
CA GLU A 115 -6.20 2.18 -16.86
C GLU A 115 -5.04 1.87 -15.94
N GLN A 116 -4.33 0.79 -16.18
CA GLN A 116 -3.28 0.26 -15.31
C GLN A 116 -2.18 1.28 -15.03
N ASP A 117 -1.65 1.92 -16.07
CA ASP A 117 -0.56 2.88 -15.94
C ASP A 117 -1.01 4.12 -15.18
N ARG A 118 -2.24 4.56 -15.40
CA ARG A 118 -2.81 5.69 -14.69
C ARG A 118 -2.94 5.41 -13.20
N VAL A 119 -3.45 4.23 -12.84
CA VAL A 119 -3.59 3.82 -11.45
C VAL A 119 -2.23 3.74 -10.77
N MET A 120 -1.25 3.12 -11.42
CA MET A 120 0.10 3.02 -10.87
C MET A 120 0.73 4.39 -10.66
N ALA A 121 0.57 5.30 -11.62
CA ALA A 121 1.11 6.66 -11.51
C ALA A 121 0.47 7.42 -10.35
N GLN A 122 -0.83 7.31 -10.17
CA GLN A 122 -1.53 7.97 -9.08
C GLN A 122 -1.10 7.41 -7.72
N MET A 123 -0.99 6.10 -7.59
CA MET A 123 -0.52 5.47 -6.35
C MET A 123 0.90 5.90 -6.01
N GLU A 124 1.80 5.90 -6.99
CA GLU A 124 3.18 6.31 -6.77
C GLU A 124 3.28 7.76 -6.32
N ALA A 125 2.56 8.67 -6.98
CA ALA A 125 2.55 10.08 -6.61
C ALA A 125 2.03 10.28 -5.18
N PHE A 126 0.99 9.56 -4.81
CA PHE A 126 0.42 9.64 -3.47
C PHE A 126 1.42 9.14 -2.41
N LEU A 127 2.08 8.01 -2.67
CA LEU A 127 3.07 7.45 -1.74
C LEU A 127 4.28 8.37 -1.58
N ARG A 128 4.65 9.11 -2.62
CA ARG A 128 5.67 10.15 -2.52
C ARG A 128 5.21 11.29 -1.62
N ARG A 129 3.96 11.68 -1.71
CA ARG A 129 3.40 12.73 -0.83
C ARG A 129 3.41 12.30 0.63
N LEU A 130 3.16 11.03 0.92
CA LEU A 130 3.23 10.50 2.28
C LEU A 130 4.66 10.33 2.79
N GLY A 131 5.66 10.39 1.91
CA GLY A 131 7.06 10.18 2.28
C GLY A 131 7.47 8.72 2.35
N MET A 132 6.64 7.78 1.90
CA MET A 132 7.01 6.38 1.82
C MET A 132 7.96 6.12 0.65
N LEU A 133 7.78 6.82 -0.46
CA LEU A 133 8.66 6.77 -1.62
C LEU A 133 9.46 8.07 -1.74
N PRO A 134 10.71 8.02 -2.24
CA PRO A 134 11.46 6.82 -2.53
C PRO A 134 12.02 6.15 -1.27
N PHE A 135 12.43 4.90 -1.38
CA PHE A 135 13.16 4.20 -0.32
C PHE A 135 14.35 3.46 -0.91
N ASP A 136 15.32 3.12 -0.06
CA ASP A 136 16.51 2.38 -0.48
C ASP A 136 16.23 0.88 -0.40
N GLU A 137 16.14 0.23 -1.56
CA GLU A 137 15.89 -1.21 -1.62
C GLU A 137 16.98 -2.04 -0.93
N ALA A 138 18.20 -1.50 -0.82
CA ALA A 138 19.30 -2.19 -0.14
C ALA A 138 19.03 -2.33 1.37
N GLU A 139 18.17 -1.49 1.94
CA GLU A 139 17.79 -1.56 3.35
C GLU A 139 16.71 -2.61 3.60
N LEU A 140 16.07 -3.12 2.54
CA LEU A 140 15.04 -4.13 2.68
C LEU A 140 15.63 -5.54 2.68
N PRO A 141 15.00 -6.49 3.39
CA PRO A 141 15.38 -7.88 3.26
C PRO A 141 15.18 -8.38 1.83
N PRO A 142 15.86 -9.43 1.42
CA PRO A 142 15.66 -10.02 0.09
C PRO A 142 14.21 -10.42 -0.12
N GLU A 143 13.74 -10.37 -1.37
CA GLU A 143 12.40 -10.87 -1.68
C GLU A 143 12.32 -12.38 -1.41
N ASP A 144 11.19 -12.80 -0.87
CA ASP A 144 10.92 -14.21 -0.65
C ASP A 144 10.68 -14.89 -2.02
N PRO A 145 11.50 -15.88 -2.41
CA PRO A 145 11.34 -16.56 -3.70
C PRO A 145 9.94 -17.18 -3.90
N ARG A 146 9.23 -17.45 -2.82
CA ARG A 146 7.86 -17.99 -2.90
C ARG A 146 6.86 -16.99 -3.48
N THR A 147 7.24 -15.71 -3.59
CA THR A 147 6.38 -14.67 -4.16
C THR A 147 6.60 -14.47 -5.66
N PHE A 148 7.56 -15.18 -6.21
CA PHE A 148 7.92 -15.07 -7.63
C PHE A 148 6.92 -15.81 -8.53
#